data_468045c3e6052e03a160e36b5de04388
#
_entry.id   468045c3e6052e03a160e36b5de04388
#
_cell.length_a   1.000
_cell.length_b   1.000
_cell.length_c   1.000
_cell.angle_alpha   90.00
_cell.angle_beta   90.00
_cell.angle_gamma   90.00
#
_symmetry.space_group_name_H-M   'P 1'
#
loop_
_entity.id
_entity.type
_entity.pdbx_description
1 polymer ?
#
loop_
_entity_poly.entity_id
_entity_poly.type
_entity_poly.pdbx_seq_one_letter_code
_entity_poly.pdbx_strand_id
1 'polypeptide(L)'
;TVLNAIPTAEGAIQIAMEEMPVTIHGSKAFVLGFGRVGETLAKMLNGIGAKTYVAARKHSDFAWIKSYGYSAVPINELGEHIKDADVIFNTIPHLILGKDILKRVRKDCLIIDLASKPGGVDFEKAEEYNIKTKWALSLPGKVAPLTAAGILKDTINNIVKEQGGLK
;
A
#
# COMPACT_ATOMS: atom_id res chain seq x y z
N THR A 1 -7.62 -13.09 -2.04
CA THR A 1 -6.69 -14.07 -1.42
C THR A 1 -5.40 -13.38 -0.98
N VAL A 2 -4.66 -13.98 -0.02
CA VAL A 2 -3.34 -13.46 0.41
C VAL A 2 -2.36 -13.42 -0.76
N LEU A 3 -2.42 -14.40 -1.65
CA LEU A 3 -1.54 -14.50 -2.82
C LEU A 3 -1.68 -13.32 -3.79
N ASN A 4 -2.87 -12.73 -3.94
CA ASN A 4 -3.06 -11.52 -4.75
C ASN A 4 -2.38 -10.27 -4.17
N ALA A 5 -1.98 -10.28 -2.90
CA ALA A 5 -1.25 -9.18 -2.29
C ALA A 5 0.18 -9.06 -2.85
N ILE A 6 0.79 -10.18 -3.26
CA ILE A 6 2.16 -10.21 -3.80
C ILE A 6 2.27 -9.39 -5.09
N PRO A 7 1.55 -9.71 -6.20
CA PRO A 7 1.66 -8.93 -7.42
C PRO A 7 1.13 -7.49 -7.27
N THR A 8 0.21 -7.24 -6.33
CA THR A 8 -0.20 -5.87 -6.00
C THR A 8 0.95 -5.08 -5.39
N ALA A 9 1.67 -5.66 -4.43
CA ALA A 9 2.80 -5.01 -3.78
C ALA A 9 3.97 -4.79 -4.75
N GLU A 10 4.29 -5.78 -5.59
CA GLU A 10 5.31 -5.64 -6.63
C GLU A 10 4.98 -4.53 -7.61
N GLY A 11 3.72 -4.45 -8.08
CA GLY A 11 3.28 -3.38 -8.96
C GLY A 11 3.30 -2.00 -8.32
N ALA A 12 3.01 -1.90 -7.03
CA ALA A 12 3.14 -0.66 -6.29
C ALA A 12 4.60 -0.19 -6.19
N ILE A 13 5.53 -1.13 -5.95
CA ILE A 13 6.97 -0.87 -5.91
C ILE A 13 7.48 -0.46 -7.30
N GLN A 14 7.03 -1.13 -8.36
CA GLN A 14 7.36 -0.78 -9.73
C GLN A 14 6.96 0.68 -10.02
N ILE A 15 5.72 1.08 -9.73
CA ILE A 15 5.26 2.46 -9.91
C ILE A 15 6.15 3.42 -9.12
N ALA A 16 6.51 3.10 -7.88
CA ALA A 16 7.38 3.94 -7.08
C ALA A 16 8.76 4.10 -7.72
N MET A 17 9.35 3.02 -8.23
CA MET A 17 10.65 3.06 -8.92
C MET A 17 10.62 3.89 -10.21
N GLU A 18 9.52 3.86 -10.94
CA GLU A 18 9.33 4.63 -12.19
C GLU A 18 9.08 6.12 -11.94
N GLU A 19 8.39 6.45 -10.83
CA GLU A 19 7.85 7.79 -10.60
C GLU A 19 8.65 8.63 -9.60
N MET A 20 9.49 7.99 -8.77
CA MET A 20 10.35 8.68 -7.80
C MET A 20 11.69 9.08 -8.44
N PRO A 21 12.20 10.29 -8.17
CA PRO A 21 13.53 10.70 -8.64
C PRO A 21 14.68 10.13 -7.79
N VAL A 22 14.35 9.43 -6.71
CA VAL A 22 15.32 8.85 -5.75
C VAL A 22 15.07 7.36 -5.57
N THR A 23 16.07 6.64 -5.05
CA THR A 23 15.94 5.21 -4.76
C THR A 23 14.95 4.95 -3.64
N ILE A 24 14.26 3.81 -3.68
CA ILE A 24 13.44 3.34 -2.55
C ILE A 24 14.33 2.97 -1.36
N HIS A 25 15.53 2.42 -1.61
CA HIS A 25 16.50 2.17 -0.56
C HIS A 25 16.86 3.48 0.18
N GLY A 26 16.71 3.46 1.51
CA GLY A 26 16.95 4.61 2.39
C GLY A 26 15.82 5.64 2.44
N SER A 27 14.82 5.55 1.54
CA SER A 27 13.66 6.45 1.54
C SER A 27 12.73 6.18 2.72
N LYS A 28 11.98 7.19 3.14
CA LYS A 28 10.90 7.06 4.13
C LYS A 28 9.61 6.65 3.42
N ALA A 29 9.31 5.36 3.46
CA ALA A 29 8.13 4.77 2.84
C ALA A 29 7.03 4.54 3.88
N PHE A 30 5.88 5.16 3.68
CA PHE A 30 4.70 5.00 4.52
C PHE A 30 3.71 4.04 3.87
N VAL A 31 3.26 3.04 4.63
CA VAL A 31 2.19 2.12 4.24
C VAL A 31 0.99 2.39 5.13
N LEU A 32 -0.11 2.86 4.56
CA LEU A 32 -1.34 3.12 5.29
C LEU A 32 -2.24 1.88 5.23
N GLY A 33 -2.45 1.27 6.40
CA GLY A 33 -3.15 0.00 6.57
C GLY A 33 -2.20 -1.18 6.74
N PHE A 34 -2.59 -2.12 7.62
CA PHE A 34 -1.84 -3.35 7.92
C PHE A 34 -2.71 -4.58 7.68
N GLY A 35 -3.38 -4.58 6.52
CA GLY A 35 -4.05 -5.76 5.98
C GLY A 35 -3.11 -6.55 5.06
N ARG A 36 -3.66 -7.53 4.34
CA ARG A 36 -2.88 -8.43 3.45
C ARG A 36 -1.94 -7.71 2.49
N VAL A 37 -2.42 -6.68 1.81
CA VAL A 37 -1.59 -5.89 0.88
C VAL A 37 -0.57 -5.05 1.65
N GLY A 38 -1.00 -4.36 2.71
CA GLY A 38 -0.13 -3.50 3.51
C GLY A 38 1.01 -4.26 4.18
N GLU A 39 0.74 -5.42 4.76
CA GLU A 39 1.74 -6.29 5.37
C GLU A 39 2.75 -6.81 4.33
N THR A 40 2.27 -7.31 3.19
CA THR A 40 3.13 -7.80 2.11
C THR A 40 4.02 -6.67 1.57
N LEU A 41 3.44 -5.50 1.32
CA LEU A 41 4.16 -4.34 0.81
C LEU A 41 5.21 -3.83 1.81
N ALA A 42 4.87 -3.73 3.09
CA ALA A 42 5.81 -3.32 4.13
C ALA A 42 7.02 -4.26 4.20
N LYS A 43 6.78 -5.58 4.10
CA LYS A 43 7.84 -6.58 4.06
C LYS A 43 8.78 -6.40 2.86
N MET A 44 8.22 -6.17 1.67
CA MET A 44 9.01 -5.96 0.46
C MET A 44 9.81 -4.66 0.52
N LEU A 45 9.20 -3.56 0.95
CA LEU A 45 9.86 -2.26 1.11
C LEU A 45 11.03 -2.33 2.11
N ASN A 46 10.81 -2.99 3.24
CA ASN A 46 11.87 -3.20 4.22
C ASN A 46 13.01 -4.06 3.65
N GLY A 47 12.68 -5.10 2.87
CA GLY A 47 13.67 -5.94 2.18
C GLY A 47 14.51 -5.19 1.14
N ILE A 48 13.96 -4.16 0.52
CA ILE A 48 14.69 -3.27 -0.40
C ILE A 48 15.56 -2.26 0.38
N GLY A 49 15.36 -2.13 1.69
CA GLY A 49 16.11 -1.20 2.56
C GLY A 49 15.45 0.16 2.74
N ALA A 50 14.15 0.28 2.50
CA ALA A 50 13.40 1.48 2.86
C ALA A 50 13.27 1.62 4.38
N LYS A 51 13.19 2.85 4.88
CA LYS A 51 12.74 3.15 6.25
C LYS A 51 11.22 3.03 6.26
N THR A 52 10.73 1.85 6.67
CA THR A 52 9.33 1.49 6.53
C THR A 52 8.52 1.94 7.75
N TYR A 53 7.53 2.79 7.51
CA TYR A 53 6.53 3.24 8.47
C TYR A 53 5.18 2.63 8.11
N VAL A 54 4.50 2.05 9.11
CA VAL A 54 3.20 1.43 8.88
C VAL A 54 2.16 2.09 9.77
N ALA A 55 1.15 2.69 9.16
CA ALA A 55 0.05 3.29 9.87
C ALA A 55 -1.09 2.30 10.05
N ALA A 56 -1.49 2.07 11.29
CA ALA A 56 -2.54 1.13 11.65
C ALA A 56 -3.48 1.72 12.72
N ARG A 57 -4.64 1.08 12.88
CA ARG A 57 -5.65 1.50 13.84
C ARG A 57 -5.66 0.63 15.11
N LYS A 58 -5.37 -0.67 14.95
CA LYS A 58 -5.49 -1.64 16.04
C LYS A 58 -4.20 -1.74 16.86
N HIS A 59 -4.32 -1.76 18.17
CA HIS A 59 -3.18 -1.97 19.07
C HIS A 59 -2.45 -3.30 18.83
N SER A 60 -3.19 -4.36 18.47
CA SER A 60 -2.60 -5.65 18.11
C SER A 60 -1.63 -5.54 16.93
N ASP A 61 -1.95 -4.69 15.96
CA ASP A 61 -1.13 -4.53 14.77
C ASP A 61 0.20 -3.84 15.10
N PHE A 62 0.24 -2.92 16.07
CA PHE A 62 1.47 -2.24 16.47
C PHE A 62 2.53 -3.18 17.02
N ALA A 63 2.13 -4.23 17.77
CA ALA A 63 3.05 -5.22 18.26
C ALA A 63 3.72 -5.98 17.09
N TRP A 64 2.92 -6.40 16.11
CA TRP A 64 3.42 -7.07 14.90
C TRP A 64 4.31 -6.14 14.07
N ILE A 65 3.87 -4.91 13.78
CA ILE A 65 4.64 -3.92 13.02
C ILE A 65 6.04 -3.72 13.64
N LYS A 66 6.09 -3.55 14.96
CA LYS A 66 7.36 -3.37 15.69
C LYS A 66 8.23 -4.64 15.68
N SER A 67 7.61 -5.82 15.84
CA SER A 67 8.35 -7.10 15.84
C SER A 67 9.01 -7.40 14.49
N TYR A 68 8.42 -6.89 13.39
CA TYR A 68 9.00 -6.98 12.04
C TYR A 68 10.06 -5.90 11.75
N GLY A 69 10.35 -5.02 12.71
CA GLY A 69 11.34 -3.97 12.55
C GLY A 69 10.84 -2.70 11.85
N TYR A 70 9.52 -2.53 11.68
CA TYR A 70 8.93 -1.33 11.09
C TYR A 70 8.58 -0.30 12.16
N SER A 71 8.49 0.97 11.74
CA SER A 71 8.00 2.04 12.60
C SER A 71 6.47 2.05 12.60
N ALA A 72 5.87 1.80 13.77
CA ALA A 72 4.41 1.83 13.92
C ALA A 72 3.93 3.27 14.09
N VAL A 73 2.89 3.66 13.35
CA VAL A 73 2.26 4.97 13.39
C VAL A 73 0.77 4.79 13.72
N PRO A 74 0.25 5.38 14.80
CA PRO A 74 -1.18 5.44 15.03
C PRO A 74 -1.85 6.24 13.90
N ILE A 75 -2.94 5.71 13.32
CA ILE A 75 -3.57 6.34 12.16
C ILE A 75 -4.11 7.75 12.48
N ASN A 76 -4.54 7.98 13.71
CA ASN A 76 -5.01 9.28 14.20
C ASN A 76 -3.88 10.31 14.38
N GLU A 77 -2.63 9.86 14.43
CA GLU A 77 -1.43 10.70 14.53
C GLU A 77 -0.67 10.81 13.20
N LEU A 78 -1.23 10.24 12.12
CA LEU A 78 -0.59 10.21 10.80
C LEU A 78 -0.06 11.58 10.36
N GLY A 79 -0.85 12.63 10.56
CA GLY A 79 -0.47 13.99 10.16
C GLY A 79 0.79 14.54 10.82
N GLU A 80 1.21 13.99 11.96
CA GLU A 80 2.43 14.41 12.66
C GLU A 80 3.67 13.70 12.10
N HIS A 81 3.48 12.47 11.61
CA HIS A 81 4.57 11.61 11.13
C HIS A 81 4.84 11.73 9.63
N ILE A 82 3.81 12.07 8.83
CA ILE A 82 3.84 11.99 7.36
C ILE A 82 4.64 13.11 6.68
N LYS A 83 5.06 14.12 7.42
CA LYS A 83 5.70 15.34 6.89
C LYS A 83 6.98 15.07 6.08
N ASP A 84 7.70 14.02 6.44
CA ASP A 84 8.99 13.67 5.84
C ASP A 84 8.88 12.45 4.90
N ALA A 85 7.67 12.04 4.55
CA ALA A 85 7.47 10.90 3.65
C ALA A 85 8.04 11.19 2.26
N ASP A 86 8.79 10.25 1.71
CA ASP A 86 9.23 10.27 0.32
C ASP A 86 8.19 9.61 -0.58
N VAL A 87 7.55 8.53 -0.07
CA VAL A 87 6.47 7.84 -0.74
C VAL A 87 5.43 7.35 0.26
N ILE A 88 4.16 7.43 -0.12
CA ILE A 88 3.02 6.97 0.65
C ILE A 88 2.22 5.99 -0.19
N PHE A 89 2.02 4.78 0.35
CA PHE A 89 1.18 3.75 -0.23
C PHE A 89 -0.09 3.61 0.61
N ASN A 90 -1.24 3.93 0.03
CA ASN A 90 -2.51 3.74 0.71
C ASN A 90 -3.15 2.41 0.33
N THR A 91 -3.56 1.62 1.33
CA THR A 91 -4.31 0.38 1.15
C THR A 91 -5.70 0.42 1.80
N ILE A 92 -6.07 1.54 2.38
CA ILE A 92 -7.32 1.73 3.12
C ILE A 92 -8.39 2.30 2.18
N PRO A 93 -9.52 1.61 1.96
CA PRO A 93 -10.57 2.04 1.02
C PRO A 93 -11.54 3.08 1.64
N HIS A 94 -11.02 3.97 2.45
CA HIS A 94 -11.73 5.09 3.07
C HIS A 94 -10.85 6.32 3.01
N LEU A 95 -11.44 7.51 2.95
CA LEU A 95 -10.71 8.77 2.91
C LEU A 95 -9.80 8.93 4.14
N ILE A 96 -8.52 8.72 3.94
CA ILE A 96 -7.45 8.87 4.94
C ILE A 96 -6.58 10.09 4.63
N LEU A 97 -6.24 10.27 3.36
CA LEU A 97 -5.45 11.39 2.87
C LEU A 97 -6.38 12.50 2.39
N GLY A 98 -7.12 13.08 3.33
CA GLY A 98 -7.95 14.25 3.11
C GLY A 98 -7.14 15.55 3.22
N LYS A 99 -7.84 16.69 3.02
CA LYS A 99 -7.28 18.04 3.01
C LYS A 99 -6.26 18.33 4.12
N ASP A 100 -6.59 17.97 5.37
CA ASP A 100 -5.76 18.34 6.53
C ASP A 100 -4.46 17.52 6.61
N ILE A 101 -4.50 16.28 6.16
CA ILE A 101 -3.30 15.43 6.05
C ILE A 101 -2.46 15.86 4.85
N LEU A 102 -3.08 16.06 3.67
CA LEU A 102 -2.39 16.45 2.45
C LEU A 102 -1.62 17.76 2.58
N LYS A 103 -2.14 18.73 3.33
CA LYS A 103 -1.41 19.99 3.63
C LYS A 103 -0.06 19.77 4.33
N ARG A 104 0.12 18.65 5.01
CA ARG A 104 1.33 18.31 5.76
C ARG A 104 2.32 17.47 4.94
N VAL A 105 1.88 16.94 3.81
CA VAL A 105 2.71 16.13 2.90
C VAL A 105 3.62 17.05 2.09
N ARG A 106 4.86 16.64 1.91
CA ARG A 106 5.82 17.35 1.06
C ARG A 106 5.37 17.32 -0.41
N LYS A 107 5.65 18.39 -1.16
CA LYS A 107 5.27 18.49 -2.58
C LYS A 107 5.99 17.48 -3.49
N ASP A 108 7.17 17.05 -3.09
CA ASP A 108 7.97 16.04 -3.80
C ASP A 108 7.67 14.59 -3.37
N CYS A 109 6.74 14.40 -2.43
CA CYS A 109 6.25 13.10 -2.04
C CYS A 109 5.37 12.48 -3.13
N LEU A 110 5.56 11.20 -3.39
CA LEU A 110 4.68 10.42 -4.26
C LEU A 110 3.62 9.71 -3.44
N ILE A 111 2.36 9.82 -3.82
CA ILE A 111 1.25 9.07 -3.23
C ILE A 111 0.74 8.04 -4.22
N ILE A 112 0.70 6.77 -3.81
CA ILE A 112 0.16 5.66 -4.60
C ILE A 112 -1.03 5.07 -3.84
N ASP A 113 -2.23 5.22 -4.42
CA ASP A 113 -3.45 4.64 -3.85
C ASP A 113 -3.72 3.26 -4.44
N LEU A 114 -3.62 2.21 -3.61
CA LEU A 114 -3.87 0.82 -3.96
C LEU A 114 -5.27 0.36 -3.56
N ALA A 115 -6.01 1.22 -2.86
CA ALA A 115 -7.31 0.88 -2.36
C ALA A 115 -8.34 0.80 -3.50
N SER A 116 -9.28 -0.13 -3.35
CA SER A 116 -10.45 -0.20 -4.24
C SER A 116 -11.31 1.06 -4.12
N LYS A 117 -12.14 1.31 -5.13
CA LYS A 117 -13.08 2.44 -5.09
C LYS A 117 -13.89 2.45 -3.77
N PRO A 118 -14.09 3.61 -3.16
CA PRO A 118 -13.81 4.97 -3.68
C PRO A 118 -12.35 5.43 -3.53
N GLY A 119 -11.43 4.61 -3.02
CA GLY A 119 -10.06 5.01 -2.71
C GLY A 119 -9.93 5.70 -1.35
N GLY A 120 -8.71 6.11 -1.00
CA GLY A 120 -8.44 6.75 0.29
C GLY A 120 -7.74 8.11 0.18
N VAL A 121 -7.64 8.66 -1.02
CA VAL A 121 -6.97 9.94 -1.32
C VAL A 121 -7.97 10.93 -1.89
N ASP A 122 -7.96 12.15 -1.38
CA ASP A 122 -8.62 13.30 -2.01
C ASP A 122 -7.74 13.79 -3.17
N PHE A 123 -7.98 13.23 -4.36
CA PHE A 123 -7.16 13.52 -5.54
C PHE A 123 -7.27 14.96 -6.00
N GLU A 124 -8.45 15.60 -5.85
CA GLU A 124 -8.64 17.01 -6.21
C GLU A 124 -7.77 17.91 -5.32
N LYS A 125 -7.76 17.64 -4.01
CA LYS A 125 -6.91 18.39 -3.08
C LYS A 125 -5.43 18.10 -3.24
N ALA A 126 -5.07 16.87 -3.57
CA ALA A 126 -3.67 16.53 -3.86
C ALA A 126 -3.16 17.29 -5.09
N GLU A 127 -3.97 17.40 -6.15
CA GLU A 127 -3.66 18.18 -7.34
C GLU A 127 -3.55 19.69 -7.00
N GLU A 128 -4.50 20.24 -6.24
CA GLU A 128 -4.48 21.63 -5.78
C GLU A 128 -3.18 21.96 -5.02
N TYR A 129 -2.66 20.99 -4.23
CA TYR A 129 -1.42 21.15 -3.47
C TYR A 129 -0.16 20.78 -4.26
N ASN A 130 -0.29 20.41 -5.54
CA ASN A 130 0.81 19.96 -6.40
C ASN A 130 1.54 18.73 -5.85
N ILE A 131 0.80 17.79 -5.26
CA ILE A 131 1.31 16.52 -4.79
C ILE A 131 1.06 15.46 -5.87
N LYS A 132 2.11 14.77 -6.29
CA LYS A 132 2.01 13.71 -7.30
C LYS A 132 1.27 12.50 -6.75
N THR A 133 0.21 12.10 -7.43
CA THR A 133 -0.62 10.97 -7.04
C THR A 133 -0.80 9.97 -8.17
N LYS A 134 -0.91 8.68 -7.82
CA LYS A 134 -1.25 7.58 -8.74
C LYS A 134 -2.32 6.71 -8.10
N TRP A 135 -3.43 6.50 -8.80
CA TRP A 135 -4.41 5.52 -8.40
C TRP A 135 -4.17 4.21 -9.14
N ALA A 136 -3.63 3.23 -8.42
CA ALA A 136 -3.11 2.01 -9.01
C ALA A 136 -4.11 0.85 -8.84
N LEU A 137 -5.11 0.82 -9.70
CA LEU A 137 -6.11 -0.25 -9.74
C LEU A 137 -5.67 -1.41 -10.64
N SER A 138 -6.09 -2.62 -10.25
CA SER A 138 -5.92 -3.85 -11.06
C SER A 138 -4.46 -4.22 -11.35
N LEU A 139 -3.54 -3.90 -10.43
CA LEU A 139 -2.10 -4.17 -10.56
C LEU A 139 -1.76 -5.64 -10.86
N PRO A 140 -2.37 -6.67 -10.22
CA PRO A 140 -1.99 -8.06 -10.49
C PRO A 140 -2.07 -8.43 -11.95
N GLY A 141 -3.14 -8.04 -12.64
CA GLY A 141 -3.31 -8.32 -14.07
C GLY A 141 -2.39 -7.53 -14.99
N LYS A 142 -1.91 -6.36 -14.53
CA LYS A 142 -1.01 -5.51 -15.31
C LYS A 142 0.46 -5.91 -15.16
N VAL A 143 0.87 -6.28 -13.95
CA VAL A 143 2.28 -6.49 -13.60
C VAL A 143 2.68 -7.96 -13.74
N ALA A 144 1.81 -8.89 -13.34
CA ALA A 144 2.09 -10.31 -13.35
C ALA A 144 0.87 -11.12 -13.81
N PRO A 145 0.44 -11.00 -15.08
CA PRO A 145 -0.80 -11.61 -15.57
C PRO A 145 -0.83 -13.13 -15.44
N LEU A 146 0.29 -13.83 -15.65
CA LEU A 146 0.37 -15.29 -15.51
C LEU A 146 0.22 -15.70 -14.03
N THR A 147 0.89 -15.02 -13.13
CA THR A 147 0.77 -15.25 -11.68
C THR A 147 -0.66 -14.97 -11.21
N ALA A 148 -1.26 -13.87 -11.64
CA ALA A 148 -2.62 -13.51 -11.30
C ALA A 148 -3.64 -14.55 -11.80
N ALA A 149 -3.47 -15.05 -13.03
CA ALA A 149 -4.31 -16.10 -13.60
C ALA A 149 -4.17 -17.43 -12.84
N GLY A 150 -2.94 -17.83 -12.45
CA GLY A 150 -2.68 -19.00 -11.61
C GLY A 150 -3.39 -18.92 -10.27
N ILE A 151 -3.27 -17.78 -9.57
CA ILE A 151 -3.92 -17.52 -8.27
C ILE A 151 -5.45 -17.63 -8.40
N LEU A 152 -6.04 -17.08 -9.46
CA LEU A 152 -7.48 -17.17 -9.71
C LEU A 152 -7.91 -18.62 -9.93
N LYS A 153 -7.19 -19.37 -10.76
CA LYS A 153 -7.46 -20.78 -11.04
C LYS A 153 -7.44 -21.61 -9.75
N ASP A 154 -6.40 -21.45 -8.92
CA ASP A 154 -6.26 -22.20 -7.67
C ASP A 154 -7.37 -21.81 -6.66
N THR A 155 -7.73 -20.53 -6.61
CA THR A 155 -8.82 -20.05 -5.76
C THR A 155 -10.16 -20.66 -6.18
N ILE A 156 -10.47 -20.68 -7.47
CA ILE A 156 -11.70 -21.29 -8.01
C ILE A 156 -11.71 -22.79 -7.70
N ASN A 157 -10.61 -23.50 -7.94
CA ASN A 157 -10.50 -24.94 -7.68
C ASN A 157 -10.72 -25.26 -6.19
N ASN A 158 -10.18 -24.46 -5.29
CA ASN A 158 -10.37 -24.65 -3.85
C ASN A 158 -11.82 -24.41 -3.43
N ILE A 159 -12.46 -23.35 -3.92
CA ILE A 159 -13.89 -23.06 -3.65
C ILE A 159 -14.77 -24.23 -4.14
N VAL A 160 -14.52 -24.72 -5.35
CA VAL A 160 -15.29 -25.86 -5.93
C VAL A 160 -15.10 -27.11 -5.07
N LYS A 161 -13.90 -27.42 -4.60
CA LYS A 161 -13.64 -28.56 -3.70
C LYS A 161 -14.32 -28.40 -2.35
N GLU A 162 -14.27 -27.22 -1.73
CA GLU A 162 -14.89 -26.92 -0.44
C GLU A 162 -16.43 -27.00 -0.49
N GLN A 163 -17.02 -26.64 -1.63
CA GLN A 163 -18.47 -26.69 -1.86
C GLN A 163 -18.98 -28.08 -2.31
N GLY A 164 -18.10 -29.08 -2.37
CA GLY A 164 -18.48 -30.47 -2.70
C GLY A 164 -18.87 -30.68 -4.17
N GLY A 165 -18.53 -29.76 -5.02
CA GLY A 165 -18.78 -29.84 -6.46
C GLY A 165 -17.54 -30.34 -7.21
N LEU A 166 -17.41 -31.63 -7.29
CA LEU A 166 -16.87 -32.47 -8.37
C LEU A 166 -16.45 -33.81 -7.74
N LYS A 167 -17.37 -34.75 -7.75
CA LYS A 167 -17.02 -36.16 -7.66
C LYS A 167 -16.42 -36.63 -8.97
#